data_ed66d3bb5b52d6bbf6fd31498b103655
#
_entry.id   ed66d3bb5b52d6bbf6fd31498b103655
#
_cell.length_a   1.000
_cell.length_b   1.000
_cell.length_c   1.000
_cell.angle_alpha   90.00
_cell.angle_beta   90.00
_cell.angle_gamma   90.00
#
_symmetry.space_group_name_H-M   'P 1'
#
loop_
_entity.id
_entity.type
_entity.pdbx_description
1 polymer ?
#
loop_
_entity_poly.entity_id
_entity_poly.type
_entity_poly.pdbx_seq_one_letter_code
_entity_poly.pdbx_strand_id
1 'polypeptide(L)'
;MLFLFSISIFSQSNNSISSKFIIVKSTFDFLKQVDRYRTSSFAKFLFEKEGFKVYLDNEELPEELYYNKCKAMFVNIKDDSNLFYTKNFIELLDCNNNLIHTSQIGKSKLKDYEKTYRQSIRNAFSTFKNLDSVYTSFSSVKITKSKKKESNLEIVTKPKETKQEIIKPAVNSSTSEEKNNSIYSSLTAKDISSGYQLLNTKNEVIFIILKTGNQNRFIIKNKNGSLINKGSYWLAEYYEDQKLITKKIKINF
;
A
#
# COMPACT_ATOMS: atom_id res chain seq x y z
N MET A 1 46.34 7.19 54.09
CA MET A 1 46.43 7.31 52.63
C MET A 1 45.18 6.67 52.07
N LEU A 2 44.20 7.50 51.73
CA LEU A 2 42.82 7.07 51.34
C LEU A 2 42.73 7.12 49.80
N PHE A 3 42.62 5.98 49.13
CA PHE A 3 42.44 5.89 47.67
C PHE A 3 40.97 6.00 47.34
N LEU A 4 40.53 7.15 46.75
CA LEU A 4 39.22 7.36 46.18
C LEU A 4 39.20 6.72 44.78
N PHE A 5 38.51 5.60 44.64
CA PHE A 5 38.20 4.98 43.35
C PHE A 5 37.03 5.71 42.67
N SER A 6 37.32 6.47 41.62
CA SER A 6 36.29 7.11 40.80
C SER A 6 35.68 6.04 39.83
N ILE A 7 34.46 5.61 40.10
CA ILE A 7 33.69 4.75 39.19
C ILE A 7 33.08 5.63 38.11
N SER A 8 33.66 5.60 36.92
CA SER A 8 33.05 6.21 35.70
C SER A 8 31.89 5.33 35.23
N ILE A 9 30.65 5.82 35.48
CA ILE A 9 29.44 5.19 34.95
C ILE A 9 29.36 5.57 33.44
N PHE A 10 29.76 4.66 32.57
CA PHE A 10 29.44 4.77 31.14
C PHE A 10 27.93 4.58 30.96
N SER A 11 27.21 5.68 30.81
CA SER A 11 25.84 5.67 30.34
C SER A 11 25.82 5.15 28.90
N GLN A 12 25.48 3.88 28.72
CA GLN A 12 25.18 3.33 27.39
C GLN A 12 23.85 3.97 26.93
N SER A 13 23.95 4.93 26.06
CA SER A 13 22.83 5.42 25.27
C SER A 13 22.31 4.24 24.43
N ASN A 14 21.21 3.64 24.87
CA ASN A 14 20.46 2.66 24.07
C ASN A 14 19.83 3.41 22.90
N ASN A 15 20.60 3.65 21.85
CA ASN A 15 20.04 3.92 20.52
C ASN A 15 19.28 2.65 20.11
N SER A 16 18.00 2.59 20.40
CA SER A 16 17.12 1.58 19.81
C SER A 16 17.16 1.79 18.30
N ILE A 17 18.00 1.01 17.62
CA ILE A 17 18.05 0.98 16.17
C ILE A 17 16.66 0.50 15.73
N SER A 18 15.82 1.44 15.31
CA SER A 18 14.52 1.12 14.76
C SER A 18 14.71 0.13 13.62
N SER A 19 14.19 -1.08 13.78
CA SER A 19 14.33 -2.13 12.77
C SER A 19 13.70 -1.69 11.46
N LYS A 20 14.46 -1.78 10.37
CA LYS A 20 14.01 -1.45 9.01
C LYS A 20 13.38 -2.68 8.40
N PHE A 21 12.06 -2.68 8.25
CA PHE A 21 11.31 -3.83 7.76
C PHE A 21 10.96 -3.71 6.28
N ILE A 22 11.11 -4.83 5.58
CA ILE A 22 10.65 -5.01 4.19
C ILE A 22 9.83 -6.29 4.09
N ILE A 23 8.74 -6.23 3.34
CA ILE A 23 7.93 -7.38 2.96
C ILE A 23 8.03 -7.55 1.45
N VAL A 24 8.53 -8.70 1.00
CA VAL A 24 8.64 -9.07 -0.41
C VAL A 24 7.49 -9.98 -0.78
N LYS A 25 6.85 -9.77 -1.93
CA LYS A 25 5.85 -10.70 -2.43
C LYS A 25 6.46 -12.08 -2.66
N SER A 26 5.81 -13.12 -2.17
CA SER A 26 6.17 -14.51 -2.41
C SER A 26 5.85 -14.96 -3.84
N THR A 27 4.94 -14.25 -4.51
CA THR A 27 4.56 -14.48 -5.92
C THR A 27 4.43 -13.16 -6.63
N PHE A 28 5.17 -12.97 -7.71
CA PHE A 28 5.05 -11.80 -8.58
C PHE A 28 4.02 -12.04 -9.68
N ASP A 29 3.35 -10.98 -10.15
CA ASP A 29 2.23 -11.06 -11.09
C ASP A 29 2.58 -11.76 -12.42
N PHE A 30 3.84 -11.68 -12.87
CA PHE A 30 4.35 -12.35 -14.08
C PHE A 30 4.75 -13.82 -13.86
N LEU A 31 4.77 -14.28 -12.60
CA LEU A 31 5.09 -15.66 -12.21
C LEU A 31 3.88 -16.25 -11.47
N LYS A 32 3.33 -17.35 -11.97
CA LYS A 32 2.11 -17.97 -11.42
C LYS A 32 2.35 -18.90 -10.22
N GLN A 33 3.59 -19.00 -9.75
CA GLN A 33 3.99 -19.92 -8.67
C GLN A 33 4.79 -19.18 -7.62
N VAL A 34 4.63 -19.60 -6.35
CA VAL A 34 5.40 -19.09 -5.22
C VAL A 34 6.88 -19.30 -5.48
N ASP A 35 7.65 -18.23 -5.31
CA ASP A 35 9.11 -18.19 -5.45
C ASP A 35 9.66 -18.87 -6.71
N ARG A 36 8.90 -18.81 -7.81
CA ARG A 36 9.34 -19.41 -9.07
C ARG A 36 10.68 -18.81 -9.50
N TYR A 37 11.58 -19.65 -9.95
CA TYR A 37 12.96 -19.30 -10.32
C TYR A 37 13.73 -18.61 -9.15
N ARG A 38 13.31 -18.84 -7.92
CA ARG A 38 13.88 -18.24 -6.71
C ARG A 38 13.92 -16.71 -6.74
N THR A 39 12.97 -16.09 -7.40
CA THR A 39 12.95 -14.63 -7.57
C THR A 39 12.64 -13.90 -6.26
N SER A 40 11.68 -14.39 -5.47
CA SER A 40 11.28 -13.79 -4.19
C SER A 40 12.36 -14.00 -3.12
N SER A 41 12.88 -15.21 -2.97
CA SER A 41 13.99 -15.52 -2.08
C SER A 41 15.24 -14.72 -2.44
N PHE A 42 15.51 -14.53 -3.73
CA PHE A 42 16.65 -13.74 -4.17
C PHE A 42 16.48 -12.25 -3.88
N ALA A 43 15.28 -11.70 -4.09
CA ALA A 43 14.98 -10.33 -3.70
C ALA A 43 15.13 -10.14 -2.19
N LYS A 44 14.57 -11.05 -1.37
CA LYS A 44 14.75 -11.07 0.08
C LYS A 44 16.22 -10.98 0.45
N PHE A 45 17.05 -11.87 -0.09
CA PHE A 45 18.49 -11.89 0.14
C PHE A 45 19.20 -10.56 -0.21
N LEU A 46 18.80 -9.89 -1.30
CA LEU A 46 19.42 -8.62 -1.69
C LEU A 46 19.15 -7.51 -0.66
N PHE A 47 17.92 -7.41 -0.17
CA PHE A 47 17.56 -6.41 0.85
C PHE A 47 18.13 -6.76 2.23
N GLU A 48 18.25 -8.04 2.58
CA GLU A 48 18.92 -8.48 3.82
C GLU A 48 20.39 -8.05 3.83
N LYS A 49 21.09 -8.13 2.70
CA LYS A 49 22.47 -7.65 2.56
C LYS A 49 22.63 -6.14 2.81
N GLU A 50 21.59 -5.36 2.57
CA GLU A 50 21.55 -3.92 2.87
C GLU A 50 21.12 -3.63 4.32
N GLY A 51 21.01 -4.65 5.18
CA GLY A 51 20.71 -4.49 6.60
C GLY A 51 19.24 -4.36 6.95
N PHE A 52 18.32 -4.68 6.02
CA PHE A 52 16.89 -4.74 6.31
C PHE A 52 16.49 -6.06 6.95
N LYS A 53 15.46 -6.03 7.80
CA LYS A 53 14.75 -7.24 8.24
C LYS A 53 13.67 -7.56 7.21
N VAL A 54 13.85 -8.66 6.47
CA VAL A 54 13.03 -8.98 5.30
C VAL A 54 12.20 -10.23 5.53
N TYR A 55 10.92 -10.15 5.18
CA TYR A 55 9.97 -11.26 5.23
C TYR A 55 9.31 -11.43 3.86
N LEU A 56 8.95 -12.66 3.51
CA LEU A 56 8.00 -12.88 2.43
C LEU A 56 6.58 -12.66 2.96
N ASP A 57 5.66 -12.28 2.09
CA ASP A 57 4.27 -12.00 2.47
C ASP A 57 3.47 -13.23 2.95
N ASN A 58 4.01 -14.44 2.70
CA ASN A 58 3.49 -15.72 3.17
C ASN A 58 4.27 -16.32 4.34
N GLU A 59 5.29 -15.63 4.88
CA GLU A 59 6.00 -16.01 6.11
C GLU A 59 5.29 -15.46 7.34
N GLU A 60 5.56 -16.06 8.49
CA GLU A 60 5.13 -15.52 9.78
C GLU A 60 5.82 -14.20 10.05
N LEU A 61 5.02 -13.16 10.29
CA LEU A 61 5.54 -11.82 10.54
C LEU A 61 5.78 -11.62 12.04
N PRO A 62 6.82 -10.85 12.42
CA PRO A 62 7.03 -10.48 13.82
C PRO A 62 5.86 -9.67 14.35
N GLU A 63 5.65 -9.71 15.66
CA GLU A 63 4.55 -9.06 16.35
C GLU A 63 4.38 -7.60 15.95
N GLU A 64 5.47 -6.86 15.80
CA GLU A 64 5.46 -5.47 15.37
C GLU A 64 4.81 -5.23 14.00
N LEU A 65 4.94 -6.16 13.07
CA LEU A 65 4.35 -6.10 11.73
C LEU A 65 2.96 -6.74 11.69
N TYR A 66 2.69 -7.69 12.59
CA TYR A 66 1.38 -8.29 12.71
C TYR A 66 0.32 -7.23 13.03
N TYR A 67 0.59 -6.37 14.02
CA TYR A 67 -0.31 -5.28 14.40
C TYR A 67 -0.24 -4.06 13.46
N ASN A 68 0.88 -3.82 12.81
CA ASN A 68 1.04 -2.65 11.95
C ASN A 68 1.97 -2.92 10.77
N LYS A 69 1.43 -3.51 9.72
CA LYS A 69 2.17 -3.75 8.45
C LYS A 69 2.71 -2.46 7.81
N CYS A 70 2.15 -1.30 8.19
CA CYS A 70 2.64 -0.03 7.69
C CYS A 70 4.02 0.37 8.24
N LYS A 71 4.60 -0.37 9.18
CA LYS A 71 6.01 -0.20 9.58
C LYS A 71 6.99 -0.73 8.53
N ALA A 72 6.55 -1.57 7.58
CA ALA A 72 7.36 -2.10 6.50
C ALA A 72 7.14 -1.36 5.18
N MET A 73 8.17 -1.33 4.33
CA MET A 73 7.99 -1.13 2.88
C MET A 73 7.70 -2.46 2.21
N PHE A 74 6.97 -2.43 1.10
CA PHE A 74 6.61 -3.60 0.31
C PHE A 74 7.38 -3.61 -0.98
N VAL A 75 7.94 -4.76 -1.33
CA VAL A 75 8.70 -4.96 -2.57
C VAL A 75 7.84 -5.71 -3.57
N ASN A 76 7.69 -5.14 -4.74
CA ASN A 76 7.13 -5.78 -5.90
C ASN A 76 8.16 -5.76 -7.04
N ILE A 77 8.25 -6.84 -7.81
CA ILE A 77 9.08 -6.89 -9.01
C ILE A 77 8.14 -6.92 -10.21
N LYS A 78 8.44 -6.09 -11.19
CA LYS A 78 7.73 -6.01 -12.46
C LYS A 78 8.59 -6.57 -13.58
N ASP A 79 7.92 -7.14 -14.57
CA ASP A 79 8.54 -7.68 -15.77
C ASP A 79 8.26 -6.78 -16.98
N ASP A 80 9.30 -6.45 -17.72
CA ASP A 80 9.28 -5.70 -18.98
C ASP A 80 10.08 -6.43 -20.05
N SER A 81 10.12 -7.77 -19.95
CA SER A 81 10.88 -8.65 -20.83
C SER A 81 10.40 -8.62 -22.27
N ASN A 82 11.31 -8.90 -23.19
CA ASN A 82 11.01 -9.10 -24.59
C ASN A 82 11.71 -10.37 -25.13
N LEU A 83 11.59 -10.63 -26.42
CA LEU A 83 12.16 -11.84 -27.04
C LEU A 83 13.68 -11.99 -26.86
N PHE A 84 14.40 -10.90 -26.65
CA PHE A 84 15.87 -10.89 -26.60
C PHE A 84 16.43 -10.73 -25.20
N TYR A 85 15.65 -10.18 -24.27
CA TYR A 85 16.10 -9.81 -22.93
C TYR A 85 15.04 -10.11 -21.87
N THR A 86 15.46 -10.70 -20.80
CA THR A 86 14.73 -10.63 -19.54
C THR A 86 15.00 -9.25 -18.89
N LYS A 87 13.95 -8.52 -18.60
CA LYS A 87 14.02 -7.18 -18.01
C LYS A 87 13.11 -7.11 -16.81
N ASN A 88 13.65 -6.70 -15.68
CA ASN A 88 12.88 -6.50 -14.46
C ASN A 88 13.22 -5.16 -13.83
N PHE A 89 12.25 -4.58 -13.12
CA PHE A 89 12.47 -3.46 -12.22
C PHE A 89 11.77 -3.70 -10.89
N ILE A 90 12.23 -3.00 -9.86
CA ILE A 90 11.79 -3.20 -8.49
C ILE A 90 11.04 -1.96 -8.03
N GLU A 91 9.84 -2.15 -7.52
CA GLU A 91 9.02 -1.10 -6.91
C GLU A 91 9.05 -1.26 -5.40
N LEU A 92 9.29 -0.15 -4.70
CA LEU A 92 9.07 -0.02 -3.26
C LEU A 92 7.75 0.69 -3.02
N LEU A 93 6.87 0.06 -2.28
CA LEU A 93 5.51 0.53 -2.05
C LEU A 93 5.28 0.73 -0.54
N ASP A 94 4.36 1.61 -0.19
CA ASP A 94 3.83 1.68 1.17
C ASP A 94 2.73 0.63 1.42
N CYS A 95 2.20 0.59 2.64
CA CYS A 95 1.13 -0.33 3.02
C CYS A 95 -0.22 -0.06 2.33
N ASN A 96 -0.36 1.03 1.60
CA ASN A 96 -1.53 1.38 0.80
C ASN A 96 -1.29 1.13 -0.70
N ASN A 97 -0.17 0.46 -1.06
CA ASN A 97 0.31 0.25 -2.42
C ASN A 97 0.66 1.54 -3.18
N ASN A 98 0.95 2.65 -2.48
CA ASN A 98 1.49 3.84 -3.14
C ASN A 98 2.96 3.63 -3.43
N LEU A 99 3.41 4.05 -4.62
CA LEU A 99 4.81 3.98 -5.02
C LEU A 99 5.65 4.95 -4.19
N ILE A 100 6.66 4.43 -3.51
CA ILE A 100 7.66 5.19 -2.76
C ILE A 100 8.88 5.46 -3.66
N HIS A 101 9.37 4.41 -4.30
CA HIS A 101 10.56 4.47 -5.13
C HIS A 101 10.58 3.31 -6.14
N THR A 102 11.29 3.49 -7.26
CA THR A 102 11.48 2.44 -8.27
C THR A 102 12.94 2.38 -8.72
N SER A 103 13.42 1.17 -9.00
CA SER A 103 14.73 0.96 -9.61
C SER A 103 14.71 1.30 -11.09
N GLN A 104 15.88 1.43 -11.70
CA GLN A 104 16.01 1.33 -13.15
C GLN A 104 15.78 -0.11 -13.62
N ILE A 105 15.58 -0.28 -14.92
CA ILE A 105 15.38 -1.61 -15.52
C ILE A 105 16.72 -2.37 -15.56
N GLY A 106 16.76 -3.48 -14.85
CA GLY A 106 17.85 -4.45 -14.98
C GLY A 106 17.60 -5.40 -16.14
N LYS A 107 18.64 -5.76 -16.87
CA LYS A 107 18.56 -6.58 -18.09
C LYS A 107 19.46 -7.80 -17.99
N SER A 108 19.04 -8.91 -18.62
CA SER A 108 19.83 -10.12 -18.81
C SER A 108 19.55 -10.74 -20.19
N LYS A 109 20.59 -11.42 -20.74
CA LYS A 109 20.52 -12.20 -21.99
C LYS A 109 20.67 -13.70 -21.77
N LEU A 110 20.78 -14.14 -20.53
CA LEU A 110 20.99 -15.55 -20.22
C LEU A 110 19.77 -16.36 -20.66
N LYS A 111 19.99 -17.59 -21.14
CA LYS A 111 18.93 -18.47 -21.62
C LYS A 111 18.28 -19.28 -20.49
N ASP A 112 19.00 -19.49 -19.41
CA ASP A 112 18.49 -20.18 -18.22
C ASP A 112 17.57 -19.24 -17.43
N TYR A 113 16.35 -19.67 -17.15
CA TYR A 113 15.33 -18.84 -16.52
C TYR A 113 15.73 -18.38 -15.11
N GLU A 114 16.25 -19.24 -14.26
CA GLU A 114 16.65 -18.86 -12.91
C GLU A 114 17.81 -17.85 -12.94
N LYS A 115 18.83 -18.14 -13.74
CA LYS A 115 20.00 -17.26 -13.87
C LYS A 115 19.64 -15.92 -14.49
N THR A 116 18.77 -15.89 -15.50
CA THR A 116 18.41 -14.66 -16.19
C THR A 116 17.57 -13.74 -15.31
N TYR A 117 16.59 -14.27 -14.56
CA TYR A 117 15.83 -13.48 -13.59
C TYR A 117 16.72 -12.98 -12.46
N ARG A 118 17.56 -13.82 -11.87
CA ARG A 118 18.51 -13.39 -10.82
C ARG A 118 19.47 -12.31 -11.30
N GLN A 119 19.97 -12.39 -12.54
CA GLN A 119 20.84 -11.37 -13.10
C GLN A 119 20.09 -10.06 -13.34
N SER A 120 18.90 -10.09 -13.97
CA SER A 120 18.11 -8.89 -14.23
C SER A 120 17.66 -8.21 -12.94
N ILE A 121 17.21 -8.96 -11.93
CA ILE A 121 16.84 -8.44 -10.61
C ILE A 121 18.05 -7.82 -9.88
N ARG A 122 19.23 -8.47 -9.93
CA ARG A 122 20.46 -7.91 -9.37
C ARG A 122 20.86 -6.60 -10.05
N ASN A 123 20.79 -6.56 -11.37
CA ASN A 123 21.11 -5.35 -12.15
C ASN A 123 20.11 -4.22 -11.87
N ALA A 124 18.82 -4.52 -11.67
CA ALA A 124 17.83 -3.55 -11.23
C ALA A 124 18.16 -3.06 -9.81
N PHE A 125 18.41 -3.98 -8.87
CA PHE A 125 18.72 -3.68 -7.48
C PHE A 125 19.95 -2.78 -7.33
N SER A 126 21.00 -3.02 -8.10
CA SER A 126 22.23 -2.21 -8.07
C SER A 126 22.03 -0.74 -8.46
N THR A 127 20.88 -0.39 -9.02
CA THR A 127 20.55 1.00 -9.38
C THR A 127 19.91 1.77 -8.22
N PHE A 128 19.51 1.10 -7.14
CA PHE A 128 19.07 1.78 -5.93
C PHE A 128 20.24 2.52 -5.29
N LYS A 129 20.07 3.84 -5.18
CA LYS A 129 21.00 4.69 -4.43
C LYS A 129 20.36 5.07 -3.11
N ASN A 130 21.13 4.93 -2.02
CA ASN A 130 20.71 5.42 -0.69
C ASN A 130 19.37 4.84 -0.20
N LEU A 131 19.19 3.50 -0.27
CA LEU A 131 17.99 2.81 0.25
C LEU A 131 17.66 3.21 1.70
N ASP A 132 18.69 3.45 2.51
CA ASP A 132 18.54 3.95 3.87
C ASP A 132 17.84 5.31 3.94
N SER A 133 18.19 6.23 3.05
CA SER A 133 17.53 7.54 2.96
C SER A 133 16.08 7.42 2.50
N VAL A 134 15.79 6.52 1.57
CA VAL A 134 14.43 6.21 1.11
C VAL A 134 13.61 5.68 2.28
N TYR A 135 14.16 4.74 3.05
CA TYR A 135 13.48 4.18 4.22
C TYR A 135 13.27 5.22 5.32
N THR A 136 14.26 6.05 5.59
CA THR A 136 14.17 7.12 6.61
C THR A 136 13.10 8.14 6.24
N SER A 137 13.03 8.55 4.97
CA SER A 137 11.99 9.46 4.46
C SER A 137 10.59 8.83 4.58
N PHE A 138 10.45 7.55 4.24
CA PHE A 138 9.22 6.79 4.42
C PHE A 138 8.79 6.72 5.89
N SER A 139 9.72 6.50 6.82
CA SER A 139 9.43 6.41 8.25
C SER A 139 9.07 7.77 8.85
N SER A 140 9.75 8.85 8.44
CA SER A 140 9.52 10.21 8.97
C SER A 140 8.17 10.79 8.56
N VAL A 141 7.69 10.54 7.33
CA VAL A 141 6.38 10.98 6.87
C VAL A 141 5.24 10.39 7.71
N LYS A 142 5.43 9.19 8.29
CA LYS A 142 4.42 8.55 9.15
C LYS A 142 4.37 9.16 10.55
N ILE A 143 5.52 9.58 11.10
CA ILE A 143 5.59 10.21 12.42
C ILE A 143 4.86 11.57 12.41
N THR A 144 4.99 12.33 11.32
CA THR A 144 4.30 13.61 11.19
C THR A 144 2.79 13.48 11.02
N LYS A 145 2.31 12.43 10.33
CA LYS A 145 0.87 12.15 10.18
C LYS A 145 0.22 11.64 11.47
N SER A 146 0.95 10.93 12.33
CA SER A 146 0.43 10.47 13.62
C SER A 146 0.42 11.58 14.68
N LYS A 147 1.40 12.50 14.68
CA LYS A 147 1.44 13.64 15.62
C LYS A 147 0.42 14.73 15.30
N LYS A 148 -0.07 14.84 14.05
CA LYS A 148 -1.08 15.84 13.68
C LYS A 148 -2.51 15.44 14.04
N LYS A 149 -2.72 14.26 14.62
CA LYS A 149 -4.04 13.77 15.04
C LYS A 149 -4.32 13.98 16.55
N GLU A 150 -3.37 14.49 17.30
CA GLU A 150 -3.48 14.63 18.76
C GLU A 150 -3.46 16.06 19.32
N SER A 151 -3.50 17.10 18.49
CA SER A 151 -3.65 18.47 18.97
C SER A 151 -4.55 19.28 18.04
N ASN A 152 -5.83 19.30 18.34
CA ASN A 152 -6.70 20.48 18.34
C ASN A 152 -8.13 20.08 18.69
N LEU A 153 -8.41 20.12 19.98
CA LEU A 153 -9.72 20.37 20.53
C LEU A 153 -9.62 21.77 21.17
N GLU A 154 -9.98 22.77 20.44
CA GLU A 154 -10.43 24.04 21.03
C GLU A 154 -11.64 24.55 20.25
N ILE A 155 -12.68 24.69 21.03
CA ILE A 155 -14.01 25.19 20.72
C ILE A 155 -13.92 26.70 20.55
N VAL A 156 -14.39 27.25 19.42
CA VAL A 156 -14.96 28.61 19.42
C VAL A 156 -16.14 28.70 18.46
N THR A 157 -17.20 29.18 19.04
CA THR A 157 -18.55 29.47 18.65
C THR A 157 -18.76 30.30 17.36
N LYS A 158 -19.92 30.01 16.73
CA LYS A 158 -20.71 30.72 15.69
C LYS A 158 -21.00 32.22 16.01
N PRO A 159 -21.65 33.05 15.16
CA PRO A 159 -22.07 32.95 13.74
C PRO A 159 -21.92 34.28 12.93
N LYS A 160 -22.11 34.29 11.58
CA LYS A 160 -23.00 35.26 10.90
C LYS A 160 -23.15 34.98 9.39
N GLU A 161 -24.40 34.96 8.99
CA GLU A 161 -24.87 34.95 7.60
C GLU A 161 -24.53 36.28 6.89
N THR A 162 -24.37 36.23 5.58
CA THR A 162 -24.95 37.22 4.65
C THR A 162 -25.05 36.65 3.22
N LYS A 163 -26.20 36.92 2.64
CA LYS A 163 -26.78 36.54 1.36
C LYS A 163 -26.21 37.26 0.15
N GLN A 164 -26.53 36.66 -1.00
CA GLN A 164 -26.78 37.27 -2.35
C GLN A 164 -25.54 37.43 -3.26
N GLU A 165 -25.52 37.15 -4.54
CA GLU A 165 -26.58 37.16 -5.55
C GLU A 165 -26.13 36.48 -6.86
N ILE A 166 -27.09 36.06 -7.64
CA ILE A 166 -27.11 35.39 -8.93
C ILE A 166 -26.50 36.24 -10.06
N ILE A 167 -25.74 35.62 -10.99
CA ILE A 167 -25.82 35.93 -12.44
C ILE A 167 -25.41 34.71 -13.28
N LYS A 168 -26.34 34.19 -14.10
CA LYS A 168 -26.11 33.48 -15.37
C LYS A 168 -26.18 34.50 -16.51
N PRO A 169 -25.65 34.28 -17.74
CA PRO A 169 -25.89 33.11 -18.56
C PRO A 169 -24.81 32.68 -19.59
N ALA A 170 -24.95 31.46 -20.04
CA ALA A 170 -24.92 30.92 -21.43
C ALA A 170 -23.61 30.80 -22.23
N VAL A 171 -23.32 29.60 -22.60
CA VAL A 171 -23.48 28.80 -23.83
C VAL A 171 -22.21 28.44 -24.61
N ASN A 172 -22.11 27.15 -24.86
CA ASN A 172 -21.53 26.34 -25.97
C ASN A 172 -20.11 25.81 -25.76
N SER A 173 -19.94 24.59 -25.76
CA SER A 173 -20.16 23.39 -26.53
C SER A 173 -19.01 22.38 -26.36
N SER A 174 -19.44 21.18 -26.12
CA SER A 174 -18.85 19.89 -26.53
C SER A 174 -17.41 19.52 -26.11
N THR A 175 -17.30 18.62 -25.16
CA THR A 175 -16.77 17.27 -25.41
C THR A 175 -17.06 16.39 -24.17
N SER A 176 -17.67 15.27 -24.43
CA SER A 176 -18.11 14.23 -23.52
C SER A 176 -16.96 13.63 -22.72
N GLU A 177 -16.89 13.91 -21.42
CA GLU A 177 -16.34 13.00 -20.43
C GLU A 177 -17.47 12.61 -19.48
N GLU A 178 -18.08 11.47 -19.73
CA GLU A 178 -19.02 10.83 -18.81
C GLU A 178 -18.29 10.47 -17.50
N LYS A 179 -18.37 11.37 -16.54
CA LYS A 179 -18.21 11.05 -15.13
C LYS A 179 -19.38 10.18 -14.69
N ASN A 180 -19.24 8.85 -14.82
CA ASN A 180 -20.16 7.91 -14.17
C ASN A 180 -20.01 7.98 -12.64
N ASN A 181 -20.53 9.04 -12.05
CA ASN A 181 -20.69 9.20 -10.61
C ASN A 181 -22.07 8.67 -10.22
N SER A 182 -22.34 7.35 -10.44
CA SER A 182 -23.57 6.73 -9.99
C SER A 182 -23.53 6.61 -8.46
N ILE A 183 -24.27 7.50 -7.79
CA ILE A 183 -24.55 7.39 -6.36
C ILE A 183 -25.56 6.25 -6.20
N TYR A 184 -25.15 5.09 -5.70
CA TYR A 184 -26.11 4.08 -5.27
C TYR A 184 -26.79 4.56 -3.98
N SER A 185 -28.09 4.70 -4.01
CA SER A 185 -28.86 5.36 -2.94
C SER A 185 -28.87 4.61 -1.62
N SER A 186 -28.64 3.34 -1.55
CA SER A 186 -28.43 2.54 -0.33
C SER A 186 -28.32 1.07 -0.71
N LEU A 187 -27.37 0.36 -0.12
CA LEU A 187 -27.26 -1.09 -0.22
C LEU A 187 -27.48 -1.71 1.16
N THR A 188 -28.11 -2.88 1.20
CA THR A 188 -28.30 -3.65 2.43
C THR A 188 -27.29 -4.79 2.46
N ALA A 189 -26.59 -4.93 3.58
CA ALA A 189 -25.64 -6.02 3.78
C ALA A 189 -26.37 -7.27 4.30
N LYS A 190 -26.10 -8.41 3.65
CA LYS A 190 -26.55 -9.75 4.11
C LYS A 190 -25.32 -10.56 4.44
N ASP A 191 -25.26 -11.11 5.65
CA ASP A 191 -24.11 -11.93 6.11
C ASP A 191 -23.88 -13.16 5.25
N ILE A 192 -22.60 -13.45 5.02
CA ILE A 192 -22.08 -14.72 4.51
C ILE A 192 -20.86 -15.11 5.34
N SER A 193 -20.46 -16.38 5.29
CA SER A 193 -19.36 -16.92 6.12
C SER A 193 -18.07 -16.11 6.10
N SER A 194 -17.72 -15.46 4.97
CA SER A 194 -16.49 -14.70 4.80
C SER A 194 -16.66 -13.18 4.69
N GLY A 195 -17.89 -12.65 4.81
CA GLY A 195 -18.15 -11.23 4.62
C GLY A 195 -19.63 -10.90 4.47
N TYR A 196 -19.96 -10.14 3.42
CA TYR A 196 -21.34 -9.71 3.16
C TYR A 196 -21.65 -9.71 1.66
N GLN A 197 -22.92 -9.97 1.32
CA GLN A 197 -23.50 -9.61 0.04
C GLN A 197 -24.17 -8.25 0.17
N LEU A 198 -23.87 -7.31 -0.70
CA LEU A 198 -24.49 -6.00 -0.75
C LEU A 198 -25.59 -6.01 -1.81
N LEU A 199 -26.83 -5.86 -1.36
CA LEU A 199 -28.02 -5.90 -2.21
C LEU A 199 -28.60 -4.51 -2.43
N ASN A 200 -29.12 -4.29 -3.62
CA ASN A 200 -29.93 -3.10 -3.90
C ASN A 200 -31.39 -3.27 -3.43
N THR A 201 -32.22 -2.25 -3.63
CA THR A 201 -33.64 -2.24 -3.26
C THR A 201 -34.48 -3.30 -3.98
N LYS A 202 -33.94 -3.90 -5.07
CA LYS A 202 -34.59 -4.98 -5.82
C LYS A 202 -34.10 -6.38 -5.38
N ASN A 203 -33.31 -6.46 -4.29
CA ASN A 203 -32.66 -7.68 -3.81
C ASN A 203 -31.62 -8.27 -4.81
N GLU A 204 -31.11 -7.48 -5.73
CA GLU A 204 -30.01 -7.90 -6.61
C GLU A 204 -28.68 -7.70 -5.92
N VAL A 205 -27.78 -8.70 -6.02
CA VAL A 205 -26.44 -8.62 -5.45
C VAL A 205 -25.56 -7.71 -6.32
N ILE A 206 -25.20 -6.55 -5.79
CA ILE A 206 -24.32 -5.58 -6.48
C ILE A 206 -22.86 -5.87 -6.20
N PHE A 207 -22.51 -6.18 -4.94
CA PHE A 207 -21.16 -6.55 -4.55
C PHE A 207 -21.19 -7.72 -3.56
N ILE A 208 -20.16 -8.53 -3.62
CA ILE A 208 -19.80 -9.46 -2.54
C ILE A 208 -18.52 -8.90 -1.93
N ILE A 209 -18.54 -8.62 -0.63
CA ILE A 209 -17.40 -8.05 0.09
C ILE A 209 -16.89 -9.02 1.14
N LEU A 210 -15.58 -9.17 1.23
CA LEU A 210 -14.90 -10.06 2.15
C LEU A 210 -14.34 -9.27 3.32
N LYS A 211 -14.50 -9.80 4.52
CA LYS A 211 -13.91 -9.25 5.75
C LYS A 211 -12.39 -9.26 5.64
N THR A 212 -11.76 -8.21 6.16
CA THR A 212 -10.31 -8.11 6.33
C THR A 212 -10.02 -7.93 7.82
N GLY A 213 -8.75 -7.97 8.21
CA GLY A 213 -8.35 -7.64 9.58
C GLY A 213 -8.63 -6.18 9.98
N ASN A 214 -9.09 -5.34 9.05
CA ASN A 214 -9.46 -3.95 9.29
C ASN A 214 -10.98 -3.76 9.11
N GLN A 215 -11.68 -3.38 10.18
CA GLN A 215 -13.14 -3.18 10.18
C GLN A 215 -13.60 -2.05 9.24
N ASN A 216 -12.70 -1.14 8.86
CA ASN A 216 -13.00 -0.04 7.95
C ASN A 216 -12.68 -0.37 6.49
N ARG A 217 -12.36 -1.63 6.16
CA ARG A 217 -12.00 -2.05 4.81
C ARG A 217 -12.46 -3.46 4.50
N PHE A 218 -13.08 -3.63 3.33
CA PHE A 218 -13.43 -4.92 2.74
C PHE A 218 -12.78 -5.07 1.37
N ILE A 219 -12.53 -6.31 0.96
CA ILE A 219 -12.14 -6.64 -0.41
C ILE A 219 -13.41 -6.89 -1.22
N ILE A 220 -13.51 -6.32 -2.42
CA ILE A 220 -14.62 -6.62 -3.34
C ILE A 220 -14.27 -7.91 -4.08
N LYS A 221 -15.07 -8.98 -3.83
CA LYS A 221 -14.87 -10.29 -4.45
C LYS A 221 -15.04 -10.18 -5.98
N ASN A 222 -14.18 -10.88 -6.73
CA ASN A 222 -14.18 -10.94 -8.19
C ASN A 222 -13.92 -9.61 -8.91
N LYS A 223 -13.45 -8.58 -8.18
CA LYS A 223 -12.98 -7.32 -8.74
C LYS A 223 -11.67 -6.94 -8.06
N ASN A 224 -10.73 -6.41 -8.82
CA ASN A 224 -9.49 -5.89 -8.26
C ASN A 224 -9.76 -4.56 -7.54
N GLY A 225 -10.32 -4.66 -6.32
CA GLY A 225 -10.75 -3.46 -5.62
C GLY A 225 -11.08 -3.66 -4.15
N SER A 226 -11.41 -2.55 -3.52
CA SER A 226 -11.74 -2.50 -2.10
C SER A 226 -12.89 -1.54 -1.81
N LEU A 227 -13.57 -1.79 -0.71
CA LEU A 227 -14.57 -0.93 -0.13
C LEU A 227 -14.00 -0.34 1.16
N ILE A 228 -13.95 0.97 1.26
CA ILE A 228 -13.29 1.71 2.35
C ILE A 228 -14.30 2.62 3.04
N ASN A 229 -14.39 2.52 4.36
CA ASN A 229 -15.22 3.39 5.19
C ASN A 229 -14.62 4.81 5.23
N LYS A 230 -15.43 5.81 4.86
CA LYS A 230 -15.11 7.24 4.93
C LYS A 230 -15.93 7.97 6.01
N GLY A 231 -16.52 7.23 6.94
CA GLY A 231 -17.38 7.74 8.00
C GLY A 231 -18.84 7.87 7.57
N SER A 232 -19.18 8.83 6.73
CA SER A 232 -20.55 9.07 6.28
C SER A 232 -20.98 8.23 5.08
N TYR A 233 -20.05 7.59 4.39
CA TYR A 233 -20.29 6.73 3.23
C TYR A 233 -19.16 5.71 3.08
N TRP A 234 -19.38 4.69 2.26
CA TRP A 234 -18.36 3.75 1.83
C TRP A 234 -17.90 4.09 0.41
N LEU A 235 -16.59 4.06 0.20
CA LEU A 235 -15.97 4.28 -1.10
C LEU A 235 -15.58 2.92 -1.69
N ALA A 236 -16.25 2.52 -2.77
CA ALA A 236 -15.86 1.37 -3.57
C ALA A 236 -14.90 1.83 -4.66
N GLU A 237 -13.70 1.26 -4.68
CA GLU A 237 -12.68 1.48 -5.69
C GLU A 237 -12.30 0.14 -6.29
N TYR A 238 -12.47 -0.03 -7.59
CA TYR A 238 -12.15 -1.27 -8.29
C TYR A 238 -11.83 -1.03 -9.76
N TYR A 239 -11.16 -1.98 -10.39
CA TYR A 239 -10.87 -1.92 -11.81
C TYR A 239 -11.92 -2.68 -12.63
N GLU A 240 -12.39 -2.06 -13.70
CA GLU A 240 -13.26 -2.65 -14.72
C GLU A 240 -12.72 -2.22 -16.08
N ASP A 241 -12.43 -3.17 -16.96
CA ASP A 241 -11.80 -2.93 -18.28
C ASP A 241 -10.56 -2.01 -18.20
N GLN A 242 -9.68 -2.27 -17.23
CA GLN A 242 -8.45 -1.51 -16.95
C GLN A 242 -8.67 -0.05 -16.51
N LYS A 243 -9.91 0.38 -16.30
CA LYS A 243 -10.25 1.71 -15.77
C LYS A 243 -10.54 1.61 -14.28
N LEU A 244 -10.03 2.57 -13.50
CA LEU A 244 -10.38 2.71 -12.10
C LEU A 244 -11.79 3.28 -11.99
N ILE A 245 -12.69 2.52 -11.40
CA ILE A 245 -14.05 2.93 -11.07
C ILE A 245 -14.12 3.28 -9.58
N THR A 246 -14.64 4.45 -9.29
CA THR A 246 -14.85 4.94 -7.93
C THR A 246 -16.31 5.24 -7.69
N LYS A 247 -16.93 4.60 -6.67
CA LYS A 247 -18.37 4.79 -6.34
C LYS A 247 -18.55 5.06 -4.85
N LYS A 248 -19.35 6.07 -4.53
CA LYS A 248 -19.77 6.35 -3.14
C LYS A 248 -21.06 5.58 -2.85
N ILE A 249 -21.08 4.84 -1.73
CA ILE A 249 -22.17 3.91 -1.38
C ILE A 249 -22.57 4.14 0.08
N LYS A 250 -23.87 4.17 0.37
CA LYS A 250 -24.38 3.99 1.74
C LYS A 250 -24.71 2.52 1.96
N ILE A 251 -24.28 1.96 3.09
CA ILE A 251 -24.49 0.56 3.40
C ILE A 251 -25.14 0.45 4.78
N ASN A 252 -26.22 -0.30 4.82
CA ASN A 252 -26.88 -0.72 6.06
C ASN A 252 -26.42 -2.16 6.38
N PHE A 253 -25.60 -2.30 7.43
CA PHE A 253 -25.13 -3.57 7.94
C PHE A 253 -26.09 -4.18 8.94
#